data_c41168ddc2b4837605abe797337459a9
#
_entry.id   c41168ddc2b4837605abe797337459a9
#
_cell.length_a   1.000
_cell.length_b   1.000
_cell.length_c   1.000
_cell.angle_alpha   90.00
_cell.angle_beta   90.00
_cell.angle_gamma   90.00
#
_symmetry.space_group_name_H-M   'P 1'
#
loop_
_entity.id
_entity.type
_entity.pdbx_description
1 polymer ?
#
loop_
_entity_poly.entity_id
_entity_poly.type
_entity_poly.pdbx_seq_one_letter_code
_entity_poly.pdbx_strand_id
1 'polypeptide(L)'
;MDTSTKLRLHLRIRPSITAGVSAFVLVALLFAGCAVRFIGDYDDTIDKGVTDIQQKAEVYFSKLQSSPNTPYDQDFYDDMNARLAVLKSRAALLPKYPIILEQLSNLKSQFDTFQKLDKASPRPFPSVAVTDAESAIAVSVESILKLELALKDRGKAPPPSLTKGSK
;
A
#
# COMPACT_ATOMS: atom_id res chain seq x y z
N MET A 1 -3.44 20.69 -85.26
CA MET A 1 -4.54 21.48 -84.75
C MET A 1 -5.30 20.63 -83.74
N ASP A 2 -4.94 20.76 -82.45
CA ASP A 2 -5.76 20.21 -81.41
C ASP A 2 -5.42 20.85 -80.09
N THR A 3 -6.34 21.62 -79.59
CA THR A 3 -6.28 22.38 -78.37
C THR A 3 -6.96 21.59 -77.27
N SER A 4 -6.17 20.89 -76.48
CA SER A 4 -6.67 20.20 -75.29
C SER A 4 -6.57 21.11 -74.05
N THR A 5 -7.69 21.71 -73.71
CA THR A 5 -7.88 22.52 -72.51
C THR A 5 -7.94 21.59 -71.29
N LYS A 6 -6.86 21.55 -70.47
CA LYS A 6 -6.82 20.86 -69.15
C LYS A 6 -7.49 21.77 -68.11
N LEU A 7 -8.73 21.43 -67.76
CA LEU A 7 -9.45 22.01 -66.63
C LEU A 7 -8.86 21.44 -65.28
N ARG A 8 -8.03 22.27 -64.59
CA ARG A 8 -7.56 21.94 -63.27
C ARG A 8 -8.59 22.37 -62.21
N LEU A 9 -9.32 21.40 -61.70
CA LEU A 9 -10.25 21.60 -60.60
C LEU A 9 -9.42 21.68 -59.30
N HIS A 10 -9.19 22.88 -58.80
CA HIS A 10 -8.60 23.08 -57.46
C HIS A 10 -9.66 22.88 -56.40
N LEU A 11 -9.72 21.66 -55.82
CA LEU A 11 -10.55 21.40 -54.66
C LEU A 11 -9.87 22.01 -53.42
N ARG A 12 -10.28 23.21 -53.03
CA ARG A 12 -9.87 23.86 -51.77
C ARG A 12 -10.61 23.18 -50.62
N ILE A 13 -9.98 22.19 -49.98
CA ILE A 13 -10.44 21.64 -48.71
C ILE A 13 -10.16 22.70 -47.65
N ARG A 14 -11.19 23.41 -47.19
CA ARG A 14 -11.13 24.28 -46.02
C ARG A 14 -11.17 23.35 -44.80
N PRO A 15 -10.13 23.30 -43.94
CA PRO A 15 -10.23 22.56 -42.69
C PRO A 15 -11.29 23.26 -41.83
N SER A 16 -12.41 22.58 -41.59
CA SER A 16 -13.44 23.09 -40.69
C SER A 16 -12.92 23.05 -39.27
N ILE A 17 -12.81 24.24 -38.68
CA ILE A 17 -12.39 24.44 -37.26
C ILE A 17 -13.24 23.61 -36.29
N THR A 18 -14.47 23.28 -36.70
CA THR A 18 -15.40 22.44 -35.93
C THR A 18 -14.90 21.00 -35.69
N ALA A 19 -14.12 20.43 -36.61
CA ALA A 19 -13.58 19.07 -36.44
C ALA A 19 -12.49 18.98 -35.32
N GLY A 20 -11.69 20.05 -35.16
CA GLY A 20 -10.66 20.15 -34.15
C GLY A 20 -11.22 20.27 -32.72
N VAL A 21 -12.29 21.06 -32.57
CA VAL A 21 -12.94 21.24 -31.25
C VAL A 21 -13.62 19.96 -30.78
N SER A 22 -14.25 19.21 -31.71
CA SER A 22 -14.92 17.95 -31.36
C SER A 22 -13.92 16.85 -30.89
N ALA A 23 -12.76 16.77 -31.55
CA ALA A 23 -11.72 15.84 -31.18
C ALA A 23 -11.10 16.16 -29.78
N PHE A 24 -10.92 17.46 -29.48
CA PHE A 24 -10.37 17.90 -28.20
C PHE A 24 -11.33 17.63 -27.03
N VAL A 25 -12.62 17.80 -27.22
CA VAL A 25 -13.66 17.49 -26.23
C VAL A 25 -13.72 15.98 -25.97
N LEU A 26 -13.59 15.15 -27.02
CA LEU A 26 -13.60 13.70 -26.87
C LEU A 26 -12.37 13.19 -26.05
N VAL A 27 -11.18 13.74 -26.31
CA VAL A 27 -9.95 13.43 -25.58
C VAL A 27 -10.06 13.91 -24.13
N ALA A 28 -10.60 15.09 -23.87
CA ALA A 28 -10.81 15.61 -22.52
C ALA A 28 -11.79 14.75 -21.69
N LEU A 29 -12.81 14.17 -22.32
CA LEU A 29 -13.75 13.26 -21.68
C LEU A 29 -13.11 11.91 -21.31
N LEU A 30 -12.09 11.45 -22.04
CA LEU A 30 -11.36 10.23 -21.73
C LEU A 30 -10.44 10.39 -20.49
N PHE A 31 -9.97 11.60 -20.18
CA PHE A 31 -9.20 11.90 -18.98
C PHE A 31 -10.06 12.22 -17.74
N ALA A 32 -11.34 12.51 -17.90
CA ALA A 32 -12.23 12.86 -16.78
C ALA A 32 -12.76 11.65 -15.99
N GLY A 33 -12.41 10.43 -16.35
CA GLY A 33 -13.20 9.27 -15.94
C GLY A 33 -12.53 8.14 -15.24
N CYS A 34 -11.34 8.23 -14.61
CA CYS A 34 -10.90 7.15 -13.72
C CYS A 34 -9.92 7.65 -12.67
N ALA A 35 -10.43 8.17 -11.56
CA ALA A 35 -9.69 8.04 -10.31
C ALA A 35 -9.67 6.57 -9.95
N VAL A 36 -8.73 5.80 -10.55
CA VAL A 36 -8.52 4.41 -10.18
C VAL A 36 -8.01 4.42 -8.74
N ARG A 37 -8.88 4.04 -7.81
CA ARG A 37 -8.48 3.81 -6.42
C ARG A 37 -7.62 2.55 -6.40
N PHE A 38 -6.31 2.72 -6.43
CA PHE A 38 -5.33 1.62 -6.31
C PHE A 38 -5.24 1.05 -4.90
N ILE A 39 -5.79 1.72 -3.91
CA ILE A 39 -5.71 1.38 -2.49
C ILE A 39 -7.13 1.19 -1.96
N GLY A 40 -7.32 0.18 -1.10
CA GLY A 40 -8.60 -0.17 -0.49
C GLY A 40 -9.14 0.86 0.50
N ASP A 41 -10.21 0.50 1.19
CA ASP A 41 -10.76 1.28 2.29
C ASP A 41 -10.10 0.85 3.61
N TYR A 42 -10.13 1.73 4.65
CA TYR A 42 -9.60 1.43 5.98
C TYR A 42 -10.21 0.16 6.59
N ASP A 43 -9.37 -0.66 7.22
CA ASP A 43 -9.79 -1.86 7.93
C ASP A 43 -9.37 -1.84 9.42
N ASP A 44 -10.34 -1.64 10.29
CA ASP A 44 -10.15 -1.56 11.75
C ASP A 44 -9.53 -2.85 12.35
N THR A 45 -9.76 -4.01 11.74
CA THR A 45 -9.21 -5.28 12.22
C THR A 45 -7.71 -5.38 11.93
N ILE A 46 -7.27 -4.87 10.76
CA ILE A 46 -5.85 -4.83 10.42
C ILE A 46 -5.13 -3.82 11.30
N ASP A 47 -5.68 -2.60 11.46
CA ASP A 47 -5.12 -1.56 12.32
C ASP A 47 -4.90 -2.06 13.76
N LYS A 48 -5.94 -2.59 14.40
CA LYS A 48 -5.86 -3.15 15.75
C LYS A 48 -4.94 -4.37 15.85
N GLY A 49 -5.01 -5.27 14.88
CA GLY A 49 -4.19 -6.48 14.91
C GLY A 49 -2.69 -6.18 14.75
N VAL A 50 -2.31 -5.19 13.93
CA VAL A 50 -0.93 -4.74 13.80
C VAL A 50 -0.47 -4.03 15.07
N THR A 51 -1.33 -3.21 15.70
CA THR A 51 -1.05 -2.57 16.99
C THR A 51 -0.82 -3.61 18.10
N ASP A 52 -1.62 -4.67 18.16
CA ASP A 52 -1.43 -5.77 19.12
C ASP A 52 -0.10 -6.51 18.90
N ILE A 53 0.29 -6.74 17.64
CA ILE A 53 1.58 -7.33 17.29
C ILE A 53 2.72 -6.43 17.78
N GLN A 54 2.62 -5.12 17.55
CA GLN A 54 3.62 -4.14 18.02
C GLN A 54 3.80 -4.23 19.54
N GLN A 55 2.71 -4.12 20.30
CA GLN A 55 2.77 -4.14 21.76
C GLN A 55 3.42 -5.43 22.29
N LYS A 56 3.09 -6.57 21.73
CA LYS A 56 3.69 -7.86 22.14
C LYS A 56 5.16 -7.96 21.78
N ALA A 57 5.55 -7.46 20.59
CA ALA A 57 6.94 -7.43 20.17
C ALA A 57 7.78 -6.52 21.09
N GLU A 58 7.30 -5.33 21.43
CA GLU A 58 7.96 -4.40 22.37
C GLU A 58 8.17 -5.04 23.75
N VAL A 59 7.16 -5.74 24.28
CA VAL A 59 7.28 -6.46 25.56
C VAL A 59 8.36 -7.53 25.47
N TYR A 60 8.40 -8.29 24.37
CA TYR A 60 9.39 -9.36 24.20
C TYR A 60 10.81 -8.81 24.05
N PHE A 61 11.01 -7.78 23.22
CA PHE A 61 12.31 -7.14 23.05
C PHE A 61 12.81 -6.50 24.35
N SER A 62 11.93 -5.80 25.08
CA SER A 62 12.26 -5.24 26.40
C SER A 62 12.69 -6.33 27.40
N LYS A 63 12.04 -7.50 27.37
CA LYS A 63 12.43 -8.66 28.19
C LYS A 63 13.80 -9.18 27.81
N LEU A 64 14.12 -9.30 26.51
CA LEU A 64 15.44 -9.75 26.05
C LEU A 64 16.55 -8.74 26.38
N GLN A 65 16.26 -7.43 26.30
CA GLN A 65 17.21 -6.38 26.65
C GLN A 65 17.50 -6.34 28.15
N SER A 66 16.46 -6.43 28.99
CA SER A 66 16.60 -6.38 30.44
C SER A 66 17.14 -7.70 31.04
N SER A 67 16.90 -8.82 30.37
CA SER A 67 17.27 -10.15 30.81
C SER A 67 17.86 -10.97 29.64
N PRO A 68 19.13 -10.72 29.24
CA PRO A 68 19.72 -11.36 28.05
C PRO A 68 19.86 -12.90 28.15
N ASN A 69 19.72 -13.46 29.35
CA ASN A 69 19.71 -14.91 29.59
C ASN A 69 18.31 -15.54 29.43
N THR A 70 17.29 -14.74 29.06
CA THR A 70 15.95 -15.26 28.80
C THR A 70 16.03 -16.38 27.74
N PRO A 71 15.49 -17.58 28.05
CA PRO A 71 15.47 -18.66 27.07
C PRO A 71 14.63 -18.31 25.85
N TYR A 72 14.89 -19.03 24.76
CA TYR A 72 14.05 -18.95 23.55
C TYR A 72 12.59 -19.28 23.88
N ASP A 73 11.67 -18.46 23.42
CA ASP A 73 10.25 -18.54 23.72
C ASP A 73 9.46 -18.92 22.43
N GLN A 74 9.21 -20.22 22.25
CA GLN A 74 8.47 -20.72 21.09
C GLN A 74 7.04 -20.17 21.04
N ASP A 75 6.38 -20.06 22.22
CA ASP A 75 4.98 -19.62 22.29
C ASP A 75 4.80 -18.18 21.79
N PHE A 76 5.78 -17.30 22.06
CA PHE A 76 5.78 -15.94 21.51
C PHE A 76 5.78 -15.96 19.98
N TYR A 77 6.64 -16.74 19.36
CA TYR A 77 6.73 -16.80 17.90
C TYR A 77 5.52 -17.46 17.26
N ASP A 78 4.96 -18.47 17.90
CA ASP A 78 3.74 -19.13 17.42
C ASP A 78 2.54 -18.18 17.48
N ASP A 79 2.39 -17.37 18.56
CA ASP A 79 1.36 -16.33 18.66
C ASP A 79 1.55 -15.25 17.58
N MET A 80 2.79 -14.76 17.35
CA MET A 80 3.06 -13.78 16.29
C MET A 80 2.73 -14.33 14.91
N ASN A 81 3.14 -15.55 14.61
CA ASN A 81 2.86 -16.21 13.34
C ASN A 81 1.36 -16.42 13.11
N ALA A 82 0.62 -16.85 14.13
CA ALA A 82 -0.83 -17.03 14.04
C ALA A 82 -1.55 -15.70 13.76
N ARG A 83 -1.20 -14.62 14.47
CA ARG A 83 -1.77 -13.29 14.26
C ARG A 83 -1.49 -12.77 12.86
N LEU A 84 -0.25 -12.84 12.39
CA LEU A 84 0.14 -12.42 11.06
C LEU A 84 -0.57 -13.24 9.97
N ALA A 85 -0.77 -14.54 10.17
CA ALA A 85 -1.52 -15.38 9.25
C ALA A 85 -2.98 -14.92 9.12
N VAL A 86 -3.63 -14.61 10.24
CA VAL A 86 -5.02 -14.08 10.25
C VAL A 86 -5.11 -12.75 9.51
N LEU A 87 -4.20 -11.79 9.80
CA LEU A 87 -4.20 -10.48 9.16
C LEU A 87 -3.91 -10.59 7.65
N LYS A 88 -2.97 -11.45 7.25
CA LYS A 88 -2.68 -11.71 5.83
C LYS A 88 -3.88 -12.32 5.10
N SER A 89 -4.56 -13.29 5.72
CA SER A 89 -5.76 -13.89 5.15
C SER A 89 -6.87 -12.85 4.97
N ARG A 90 -7.05 -11.96 5.95
CA ARG A 90 -8.00 -10.86 5.87
C ARG A 90 -7.63 -9.89 4.74
N ALA A 91 -6.38 -9.43 4.68
CA ALA A 91 -5.91 -8.52 3.65
C ALA A 91 -6.05 -9.10 2.23
N ALA A 92 -5.87 -10.42 2.07
CA ALA A 92 -6.05 -11.11 0.79
C ALA A 92 -7.50 -11.13 0.32
N LEU A 93 -8.47 -11.06 1.23
CA LEU A 93 -9.91 -11.03 0.92
C LEU A 93 -10.42 -9.61 0.63
N LEU A 94 -9.69 -8.58 1.03
CA LEU A 94 -10.10 -7.19 0.84
C LEU A 94 -9.72 -6.69 -0.55
N PRO A 95 -10.64 -6.04 -1.28
CA PRO A 95 -10.33 -5.49 -2.59
C PRO A 95 -9.31 -4.36 -2.47
N LYS A 96 -8.30 -4.35 -3.35
CA LYS A 96 -7.29 -3.28 -3.43
C LYS A 96 -6.35 -3.17 -2.21
N TYR A 97 -6.06 -4.31 -1.58
CA TYR A 97 -5.14 -4.42 -0.43
C TYR A 97 -3.77 -5.07 -0.74
N PRO A 98 -3.27 -5.10 -1.98
CA PRO A 98 -2.01 -5.79 -2.28
C PRO A 98 -0.82 -5.19 -1.53
N ILE A 99 -0.79 -3.87 -1.31
CA ILE A 99 0.29 -3.19 -0.58
C ILE A 99 0.29 -3.61 0.90
N ILE A 100 -0.86 -3.65 1.55
CA ILE A 100 -0.98 -4.12 2.95
C ILE A 100 -0.59 -5.58 3.05
N LEU A 101 -1.02 -6.43 2.12
CA LEU A 101 -0.66 -7.84 2.09
C LEU A 101 0.87 -8.04 1.94
N GLU A 102 1.51 -7.25 1.10
CA GLU A 102 2.97 -7.23 0.95
C GLU A 102 3.67 -6.79 2.24
N GLN A 103 3.23 -5.70 2.85
CA GLN A 103 3.78 -5.19 4.12
C GLN A 103 3.64 -6.22 5.26
N LEU A 104 2.48 -6.87 5.39
CA LEU A 104 2.28 -7.95 6.36
C LEU A 104 3.17 -9.18 6.06
N SER A 105 3.46 -9.44 4.80
CA SER A 105 4.37 -10.52 4.40
C SER A 105 5.82 -10.19 4.75
N ASN A 106 6.24 -8.95 4.56
CA ASN A 106 7.55 -8.46 4.96
C ASN A 106 7.72 -8.50 6.48
N LEU A 107 6.71 -8.05 7.24
CA LEU A 107 6.71 -8.11 8.70
C LEU A 107 6.84 -9.56 9.18
N LYS A 108 6.10 -10.50 8.56
CA LYS A 108 6.25 -11.93 8.88
C LYS A 108 7.66 -12.43 8.63
N SER A 109 8.26 -12.09 7.49
CA SER A 109 9.63 -12.50 7.16
C SER A 109 10.67 -11.99 8.17
N GLN A 110 10.46 -10.79 8.73
CA GLN A 110 11.32 -10.24 9.78
C GLN A 110 11.19 -11.06 11.09
N PHE A 111 9.96 -11.38 11.50
CA PHE A 111 9.76 -12.27 12.67
C PHE A 111 10.36 -13.65 12.44
N ASP A 112 10.20 -14.25 11.26
CA ASP A 112 10.80 -15.56 10.93
C ASP A 112 12.34 -15.51 11.00
N THR A 113 12.93 -14.40 10.55
CA THR A 113 14.39 -14.19 10.58
C THR A 113 14.88 -14.03 12.02
N PHE A 114 14.18 -13.21 12.80
CA PHE A 114 14.52 -13.02 14.21
C PHE A 114 14.33 -14.29 15.02
N GLN A 115 13.28 -15.06 14.78
CA GLN A 115 13.04 -16.37 15.40
C GLN A 115 14.22 -17.33 15.18
N LYS A 116 14.70 -17.41 13.94
CA LYS A 116 15.86 -18.26 13.59
C LYS A 116 17.10 -17.82 14.33
N LEU A 117 17.34 -16.51 14.39
CA LEU A 117 18.48 -15.92 15.08
C LEU A 117 18.40 -16.19 16.59
N ASP A 118 17.26 -15.93 17.22
CA ASP A 118 17.03 -16.12 18.65
C ASP A 118 17.19 -17.59 19.06
N LYS A 119 16.65 -18.51 18.24
CA LYS A 119 16.77 -19.96 18.47
C LYS A 119 18.20 -20.48 18.34
N ALA A 120 18.98 -19.91 17.41
CA ALA A 120 20.34 -20.35 17.13
C ALA A 120 21.39 -19.67 18.03
N SER A 121 21.07 -18.53 18.63
CA SER A 121 22.05 -17.75 19.40
C SER A 121 22.30 -18.31 20.80
N PRO A 122 23.54 -18.30 21.24
CA PRO A 122 23.86 -18.62 22.64
C PRO A 122 23.29 -17.57 23.60
N ARG A 123 23.23 -17.88 24.86
CA ARG A 123 22.90 -16.92 25.93
C ARG A 123 24.18 -16.48 26.65
N PRO A 124 24.31 -15.22 27.03
CA PRO A 124 23.35 -14.12 26.87
C PRO A 124 23.12 -13.71 25.40
N PHE A 125 21.87 -13.38 25.06
CA PHE A 125 21.51 -12.96 23.71
C PHE A 125 22.13 -11.59 23.38
N PRO A 126 22.72 -11.38 22.17
CA PRO A 126 23.40 -10.13 21.84
C PRO A 126 22.42 -8.94 21.78
N SER A 127 22.66 -7.91 22.58
CA SER A 127 21.79 -6.71 22.64
C SER A 127 21.67 -5.98 21.30
N VAL A 128 22.74 -5.94 20.51
CA VAL A 128 22.72 -5.33 19.17
C VAL A 128 21.70 -6.05 18.26
N ALA A 129 21.67 -7.38 18.30
CA ALA A 129 20.71 -8.16 17.50
C ALA A 129 19.26 -7.91 17.93
N VAL A 130 19.00 -7.67 19.22
CA VAL A 130 17.68 -7.27 19.71
C VAL A 130 17.29 -5.89 19.16
N THR A 131 18.18 -4.92 19.30
CA THR A 131 17.93 -3.53 18.85
C THR A 131 17.71 -3.46 17.34
N ASP A 132 18.48 -4.18 16.54
CA ASP A 132 18.33 -4.22 15.08
C ASP A 132 17.00 -4.85 14.67
N ALA A 133 16.62 -5.97 15.30
CA ALA A 133 15.34 -6.61 15.02
C ALA A 133 14.14 -5.75 15.46
N GLU A 134 14.20 -5.14 16.64
CA GLU A 134 13.20 -4.22 17.16
C GLU A 134 13.00 -3.04 16.18
N SER A 135 14.09 -2.41 15.74
CA SER A 135 14.05 -1.29 14.80
C SER A 135 13.44 -1.70 13.46
N ALA A 136 13.83 -2.84 12.90
CA ALA A 136 13.30 -3.33 11.63
C ALA A 136 11.80 -3.63 11.70
N ILE A 137 11.36 -4.28 12.77
CA ILE A 137 9.94 -4.62 13.00
C ILE A 137 9.14 -3.34 13.25
N ALA A 138 9.65 -2.39 14.05
CA ALA A 138 8.99 -1.12 14.31
C ALA A 138 8.74 -0.32 13.03
N VAL A 139 9.72 -0.21 12.13
CA VAL A 139 9.58 0.46 10.83
C VAL A 139 8.49 -0.19 9.98
N SER A 140 8.42 -1.52 9.94
CA SER A 140 7.41 -2.23 9.15
C SER A 140 6.01 -2.06 9.74
N VAL A 141 5.86 -2.14 11.05
CA VAL A 141 4.60 -1.88 11.76
C VAL A 141 4.13 -0.44 11.50
N GLU A 142 5.02 0.54 11.69
CA GLU A 142 4.72 1.95 11.48
C GLU A 142 4.26 2.22 10.03
N SER A 143 4.88 1.57 9.06
CA SER A 143 4.50 1.70 7.65
C SER A 143 3.08 1.22 7.39
N ILE A 144 2.67 0.10 8.00
CA ILE A 144 1.30 -0.42 7.89
C ILE A 144 0.32 0.53 8.58
N LEU A 145 0.60 0.95 9.81
CA LEU A 145 -0.28 1.83 10.58
C LEU A 145 -0.46 3.21 9.93
N LYS A 146 0.62 3.77 9.37
CA LYS A 146 0.54 5.03 8.60
C LYS A 146 -0.34 4.89 7.37
N LEU A 147 -0.27 3.76 6.68
CA LEU A 147 -1.12 3.49 5.52
C LEU A 147 -2.57 3.34 5.95
N GLU A 148 -2.87 2.57 7.00
CA GLU A 148 -4.24 2.43 7.54
C GLU A 148 -4.81 3.78 8.01
N LEU A 149 -4.01 4.61 8.68
CA LEU A 149 -4.42 5.96 9.08
C LEU A 149 -4.76 6.84 7.87
N ALA A 150 -3.94 6.81 6.82
CA ALA A 150 -4.22 7.54 5.58
C ALA A 150 -5.49 7.05 4.88
N LEU A 151 -5.81 5.76 4.94
CA LEU A 151 -7.06 5.19 4.44
C LEU A 151 -8.27 5.67 5.26
N LYS A 152 -8.14 5.69 6.57
CA LYS A 152 -9.16 6.17 7.51
C LYS A 152 -9.51 7.65 7.28
N ASP A 153 -8.49 8.49 7.11
CA ASP A 153 -8.70 9.93 6.88
C ASP A 153 -9.31 10.21 5.50
N ARG A 154 -8.96 9.42 4.50
CA ARG A 154 -9.61 9.49 3.18
C ARG A 154 -11.08 9.14 3.24
N GLY A 155 -11.48 8.15 4.04
CA GLY A 155 -12.88 7.77 4.24
C GLY A 155 -13.73 8.88 4.87
N LYS A 156 -13.09 9.81 5.58
CA LYS A 156 -13.76 10.97 6.22
C LYS A 156 -13.84 12.19 5.29
N ALA A 157 -13.06 12.25 4.21
CA ALA A 157 -13.09 13.37 3.29
C ALA A 157 -14.44 13.44 2.57
N PRO A 158 -15.13 14.60 2.54
CA PRO A 158 -16.34 14.75 1.76
C PRO A 158 -16.05 14.48 0.28
N PRO A 159 -17.01 13.88 -0.47
CA PRO A 159 -16.81 13.68 -1.90
C PRO A 159 -16.51 15.05 -2.56
N PRO A 160 -15.62 15.09 -3.56
CA PRO A 160 -15.31 16.33 -4.24
C PRO A 160 -16.61 16.94 -4.74
N SER A 161 -16.95 18.14 -4.23
CA SER A 161 -18.11 18.87 -4.70
C SER A 161 -17.92 19.13 -6.18
N LEU A 162 -18.79 18.53 -7.01
CA LEU A 162 -18.92 18.92 -8.41
C LEU A 162 -19.32 20.41 -8.38
N THR A 163 -18.36 21.28 -8.57
CA THR A 163 -18.60 22.71 -8.79
C THR A 163 -19.53 22.79 -10.01
N LYS A 164 -20.84 22.99 -9.74
CA LYS A 164 -21.80 23.37 -10.77
C LYS A 164 -21.22 24.63 -11.40
N GLY A 165 -20.74 24.51 -12.63
CA GLY A 165 -20.33 25.65 -13.42
C GLY A 165 -21.44 26.68 -13.40
N SER A 166 -21.13 27.81 -12.78
CA SER A 166 -21.94 29.01 -12.82
C SER A 166 -22.06 29.43 -14.32
N LYS A 167 -23.30 29.53 -14.73
CA LYS A 167 -23.65 30.11 -16.05
C LYS A 167 -23.24 31.57 -16.11
#